data_193169e3a7b6b526dc349aea9a403420
#
_entry.id   193169e3a7b6b526dc349aea9a403420
#
_cell.length_a   1.000
_cell.length_b   1.000
_cell.length_c   1.000
_cell.angle_alpha   90.00
_cell.angle_beta   90.00
_cell.angle_gamma   90.00
#
_symmetry.space_group_name_H-M   'P 1'
#
loop_
_entity.id
_entity.type
_entity.pdbx_description
1 polymer ?
#
loop_
_entity_poly.entity_id
_entity_poly.type
_entity_poly.pdbx_seq_one_letter_code
_entity_poly.pdbx_strand_id
1 'polypeptide(L)'
;MFGHVLTTLLSFFILQASPSVLWKAVVNHSEGKNYQLVVTGQVAPNYYVHPMADPYVGTQLQVEAGDGIVLSSEVMEEFTPSDYKGETVVTGTYVLRQDLQIEGSKTVTGTVTWSACSGDFCGMPEDYEFSVPVGAASASPASAADGTQSGKNAGVLWGLILEAILWGFLMLLTPCVFPMVPMTVSFFLKQSGTPAKGRFNAFMYGLFIVLLYTVPICLIIGLTWAAGGSAVTADIFNWLSTHWLPNILFFVIFMVFAASFFGAFEITLPASWTTKADAGSSKGGLLGVFFLALTLVLVSFSCTGPIVGTVLIKSTQGEFWTPMITMLAFSIAFALPFTLLAFFPSILKKLPKSGGWLNSVKVVLGFIEIALGLKFLSTADQTYHWHILDREVYLAIWIVCFTLLGLYLLGKIRFKHDSPLEYVSVGRLALVIIDFAFVVYMIPGMWGAPLRALSGYMPPLETQDFVLGSGPAAVAPAPATTTLYGSEVKLPHGLTGYSNLEDGIAAAAEQGKKVFVDITGHGCVNCREMEARVWSDPKVLQRLRDNYVIVSLYVDDKTKLPEDKWVTTASGKVLKDVGRVNSHLVLERFGVNSQPNYFLLDAQGKTLSGPRGYSLDVDAFVKFLDL
;
A
#
# COMPACT_ATOMS: atom_id res chain seq x y z
N MET A 1 16.38 25.09 -28.29
CA MET A 1 15.13 25.55 -27.66
C MET A 1 14.57 24.53 -26.65
N PHE A 2 14.72 23.21 -26.85
CA PHE A 2 14.26 22.17 -25.93
C PHE A 2 15.10 22.04 -24.63
N GLY A 3 16.42 22.33 -24.70
CA GLY A 3 17.28 22.27 -23.51
C GLY A 3 16.98 23.35 -22.47
N HIS A 4 16.58 24.54 -22.91
CA HIS A 4 16.24 25.64 -22.00
C HIS A 4 14.88 25.48 -21.31
N VAL A 5 13.92 24.81 -21.94
CA VAL A 5 12.61 24.52 -21.29
C VAL A 5 12.76 23.42 -20.25
N LEU A 6 13.60 22.41 -20.51
CA LEU A 6 13.87 21.34 -19.57
C LEU A 6 14.70 21.83 -18.36
N THR A 7 15.70 22.71 -18.60
CA THR A 7 16.48 23.31 -17.52
C THR A 7 15.67 24.32 -16.70
N THR A 8 14.77 25.10 -17.32
CA THR A 8 13.88 26.02 -16.58
C THR A 8 12.80 25.25 -15.79
N LEU A 9 12.27 24.16 -16.30
CA LEU A 9 11.38 23.27 -15.54
C LEU A 9 12.12 22.56 -14.39
N LEU A 10 13.35 22.09 -14.62
CA LEU A 10 14.17 21.51 -13.54
C LEU A 10 14.56 22.55 -12.48
N SER A 11 14.84 23.79 -12.88
CA SER A 11 15.20 24.88 -11.94
C SER A 11 14.00 25.38 -11.13
N PHE A 12 12.77 25.23 -11.63
CA PHE A 12 11.56 25.54 -10.88
C PHE A 12 11.17 24.44 -9.87
N PHE A 13 11.72 23.22 -10.04
CA PHE A 13 11.44 22.06 -9.17
C PHE A 13 12.41 21.91 -7.98
N ILE A 14 13.43 22.79 -7.85
CA ILE A 14 14.36 22.79 -6.71
C ILE A 14 13.97 23.91 -5.73
N LEU A 15 12.70 24.04 -5.37
CA LEU A 15 12.34 24.70 -4.12
C LEU A 15 12.30 23.63 -3.02
N GLN A 16 13.31 23.66 -2.16
CA GLN A 16 13.46 22.79 -0.99
C GLN A 16 12.23 22.90 -0.08
N ALA A 17 11.54 21.80 0.13
CA ALA A 17 10.66 21.67 1.27
C ALA A 17 11.56 21.70 2.52
N SER A 18 11.40 22.69 3.37
CA SER A 18 12.08 22.74 4.67
C SER A 18 11.53 21.62 5.53
N PRO A 19 12.38 20.82 6.22
CA PRO A 19 11.91 19.76 7.10
C PRO A 19 11.03 20.37 8.22
N SER A 20 10.04 19.61 8.69
CA SER A 20 9.11 20.02 9.74
C SER A 20 9.82 20.38 11.05
N VAL A 21 10.89 19.65 11.38
CA VAL A 21 11.79 19.90 12.51
C VAL A 21 13.23 19.61 12.08
N LEU A 22 14.12 20.54 12.39
CA LEU A 22 15.57 20.39 12.19
C LEU A 22 16.22 19.99 13.51
N TRP A 23 16.71 18.75 13.61
CA TRP A 23 17.39 18.25 14.80
C TRP A 23 18.90 18.36 14.68
N LYS A 24 19.57 18.63 15.81
CA LYS A 24 21.03 18.66 15.95
C LYS A 24 21.42 18.11 17.30
N ALA A 25 22.28 17.10 17.32
CA ALA A 25 22.83 16.50 18.52
C ALA A 25 24.29 16.96 18.76
N VAL A 26 24.61 17.32 20.00
CA VAL A 26 25.95 17.70 20.43
C VAL A 26 26.22 17.08 21.80
N VAL A 27 27.42 16.57 22.03
CA VAL A 27 27.86 16.10 23.34
C VAL A 27 28.87 17.08 23.92
N ASN A 28 28.53 17.71 25.03
CA ASN A 28 29.39 18.65 25.75
C ASN A 28 30.08 17.93 26.90
N HIS A 29 31.35 18.21 27.10
CA HIS A 29 32.11 17.75 28.27
C HIS A 29 31.77 18.64 29.50
N SER A 30 31.36 18.02 30.60
CA SER A 30 31.07 18.76 31.85
C SER A 30 32.27 18.78 32.78
N GLU A 31 32.56 17.68 33.48
CA GLU A 31 33.75 17.53 34.33
C GLU A 31 34.17 16.05 34.45
N GLY A 32 35.44 15.73 34.30
CA GLY A 32 35.98 14.38 34.47
C GLY A 32 35.45 13.39 33.41
N LYS A 33 34.67 12.39 33.81
CA LYS A 33 34.00 11.41 32.93
C LYS A 33 32.55 11.79 32.58
N ASN A 34 32.07 12.94 33.05
CA ASN A 34 30.70 13.36 32.85
C ASN A 34 30.58 14.18 31.56
N TYR A 35 29.61 13.82 30.75
CA TYR A 35 29.25 14.47 29.51
C TYR A 35 27.76 14.77 29.51
N GLN A 36 27.36 15.79 28.78
CA GLN A 36 25.95 16.12 28.57
C GLN A 36 25.62 16.05 27.09
N LEU A 37 24.70 15.16 26.73
CA LEU A 37 24.09 15.14 25.41
C LEU A 37 23.03 16.24 25.35
N VAL A 38 23.12 17.10 24.37
CA VAL A 38 22.17 18.14 24.06
C VAL A 38 21.66 17.94 22.65
N VAL A 39 20.37 17.64 22.51
CA VAL A 39 19.70 17.50 21.22
C VAL A 39 18.76 18.68 21.07
N THR A 40 18.98 19.50 20.04
CA THR A 40 18.19 20.69 19.76
C THR A 40 17.38 20.51 18.50
N GLY A 41 16.06 20.63 18.59
CA GLY A 41 15.11 20.63 17.49
C GLY A 41 14.65 22.07 17.18
N GLN A 42 14.66 22.46 15.93
CA GLN A 42 14.08 23.70 15.45
C GLN A 42 12.80 23.38 14.67
N VAL A 43 11.65 23.65 15.27
CA VAL A 43 10.34 23.43 14.66
C VAL A 43 10.06 24.53 13.62
N ALA A 44 9.67 24.12 12.40
CA ALA A 44 9.39 25.07 11.32
C ALA A 44 8.11 25.90 11.59
N PRO A 45 8.01 27.12 11.04
CA PRO A 45 6.78 27.91 11.15
C PRO A 45 5.56 27.14 10.64
N ASN A 46 4.43 27.23 11.32
CA ASN A 46 3.19 26.50 11.07
C ASN A 46 3.18 25.00 11.46
N TYR A 47 4.25 24.52 12.10
CA TYR A 47 4.30 23.21 12.72
C TYR A 47 4.44 23.35 14.24
N TYR A 48 4.03 22.31 14.95
CA TYR A 48 4.32 22.11 16.36
C TYR A 48 4.59 20.63 16.63
N VAL A 49 5.23 20.33 17.75
CA VAL A 49 5.45 18.97 18.24
C VAL A 49 4.95 18.86 19.66
N HIS A 50 4.66 17.66 20.10
CA HIS A 50 4.23 17.42 21.47
C HIS A 50 5.43 17.16 22.40
N PRO A 51 5.40 17.68 23.65
CA PRO A 51 6.45 17.42 24.63
C PRO A 51 6.49 15.93 25.01
N MET A 52 7.60 15.50 25.63
CA MET A 52 7.78 14.10 26.06
C MET A 52 6.68 13.61 27.01
N ALA A 53 6.08 14.52 27.74
CA ALA A 53 4.99 14.22 28.67
C ALA A 53 3.67 13.81 28.00
N ASP A 54 3.52 14.03 26.70
CA ASP A 54 2.33 13.62 25.96
C ASP A 54 2.36 12.10 25.74
N PRO A 55 1.33 11.36 26.21
CA PRO A 55 1.34 9.91 26.15
C PRO A 55 1.05 9.34 24.75
N TYR A 56 0.59 10.14 23.78
CA TYR A 56 0.12 9.67 22.48
C TYR A 56 1.06 10.01 21.32
N VAL A 57 1.55 11.25 21.28
CA VAL A 57 2.37 11.77 20.18
C VAL A 57 3.62 12.47 20.69
N GLY A 58 3.98 12.23 21.94
CA GLY A 58 5.12 12.86 22.61
C GLY A 58 6.44 12.53 21.95
N THR A 59 7.32 13.53 21.89
CA THR A 59 8.69 13.35 21.40
C THR A 59 9.46 12.41 22.32
N GLN A 60 10.21 11.46 21.78
CA GLN A 60 11.01 10.50 22.54
C GLN A 60 12.49 10.60 22.16
N LEU A 61 13.37 10.56 23.16
CA LEU A 61 14.81 10.44 22.97
C LEU A 61 15.28 9.08 23.50
N GLN A 62 15.84 8.26 22.64
CA GLN A 62 16.46 6.98 23.00
C GLN A 62 17.94 7.05 22.71
N VAL A 63 18.77 6.87 23.74
CA VAL A 63 20.23 6.82 23.62
C VAL A 63 20.67 5.37 23.80
N GLU A 64 21.47 4.85 22.86
CA GLU A 64 21.99 3.50 22.94
C GLU A 64 23.11 3.43 23.99
N ALA A 65 22.86 2.69 25.06
CA ALA A 65 23.87 2.39 26.07
C ALA A 65 24.81 1.30 25.50
N GLY A 66 25.91 1.71 24.90
CA GLY A 66 26.99 0.81 24.47
C GLY A 66 28.01 0.54 25.59
N ASP A 67 28.96 -0.39 25.36
CA ASP A 67 30.04 -0.70 26.32
C ASP A 67 30.78 0.58 26.72
N GLY A 68 30.67 0.99 28.00
CA GLY A 68 31.33 2.17 28.59
C GLY A 68 30.62 3.49 28.44
N ILE A 69 29.33 3.47 28.09
CA ILE A 69 28.40 4.61 28.15
C ILE A 69 27.31 4.28 29.16
N VAL A 70 27.22 5.08 30.22
CA VAL A 70 26.20 4.93 31.26
C VAL A 70 25.31 6.18 31.28
N LEU A 71 24.02 5.98 31.20
CA LEU A 71 23.03 7.05 31.34
C LEU A 71 22.94 7.45 32.82
N SER A 72 23.22 8.73 33.13
CA SER A 72 23.32 9.22 34.53
C SER A 72 22.07 9.94 34.99
N SER A 73 21.21 10.39 34.06
CA SER A 73 19.95 11.09 34.37
C SER A 73 18.84 10.67 33.43
N GLU A 74 17.60 10.97 33.84
CA GLU A 74 16.46 11.00 32.92
C GLU A 74 16.62 12.15 31.92
N VAL A 75 15.91 12.06 30.79
CA VAL A 75 15.92 13.12 29.77
C VAL A 75 15.17 14.34 30.32
N MET A 76 15.82 15.49 30.30
CA MET A 76 15.22 16.79 30.64
C MET A 76 14.85 17.52 29.35
N GLU A 77 13.63 18.03 29.26
CA GLU A 77 13.16 18.84 28.14
C GLU A 77 13.07 20.33 28.50
N GLU A 78 13.48 21.17 27.57
CA GLU A 78 13.43 22.64 27.71
C GLU A 78 12.83 23.23 26.42
N PHE A 79 11.70 23.92 26.55
CA PHE A 79 10.99 24.56 25.46
C PHE A 79 10.13 25.72 25.92
N THR A 80 9.68 26.57 25.00
CA THR A 80 8.69 27.60 25.27
C THR A 80 7.30 26.99 25.04
N PRO A 81 6.49 26.81 26.10
CA PRO A 81 5.16 26.22 25.95
C PRO A 81 4.25 27.14 25.12
N SER A 82 3.57 26.56 24.17
CA SER A 82 2.48 27.18 23.39
C SER A 82 1.20 26.43 23.66
N ASP A 83 0.07 27.09 23.63
CA ASP A 83 -1.25 26.48 23.78
C ASP A 83 -1.88 26.26 22.41
N TYR A 84 -2.31 25.04 22.15
CA TYR A 84 -3.13 24.71 20.99
C TYR A 84 -4.37 23.94 21.44
N LYS A 85 -5.53 24.58 21.42
CA LYS A 85 -6.84 24.03 21.85
C LYS A 85 -6.87 23.46 23.27
N GLY A 86 -6.08 23.98 24.18
CA GLY A 86 -5.99 23.54 25.59
C GLY A 86 -4.91 22.47 25.84
N GLU A 87 -4.14 22.09 24.82
CA GLU A 87 -2.98 21.22 24.95
C GLU A 87 -1.68 22.01 24.89
N THR A 88 -0.71 21.61 25.71
CA THR A 88 0.62 22.20 25.68
C THR A 88 1.41 21.62 24.54
N VAL A 89 1.85 22.46 23.62
CA VAL A 89 2.64 22.08 22.45
C VAL A 89 3.94 22.87 22.36
N VAL A 90 4.90 22.36 21.60
CA VAL A 90 6.20 22.97 21.40
C VAL A 90 6.26 23.60 20.01
N THR A 91 6.54 24.88 19.97
CA THR A 91 6.79 25.65 18.74
C THR A 91 8.16 26.33 18.84
N GLY A 92 8.88 26.45 17.71
CA GLY A 92 10.20 27.07 17.70
C GLY A 92 11.31 26.12 18.18
N THR A 93 12.06 26.49 19.22
CA THR A 93 13.21 25.72 19.68
C THR A 93 12.81 24.73 20.78
N TYR A 94 13.18 23.46 20.58
CA TYR A 94 12.98 22.37 21.53
C TYR A 94 14.33 21.74 21.88
N VAL A 95 14.68 21.66 23.16
CA VAL A 95 15.97 21.14 23.62
C VAL A 95 15.75 19.96 24.55
N LEU A 96 16.38 18.84 24.23
CA LEU A 96 16.43 17.63 25.06
C LEU A 96 17.84 17.46 25.61
N ARG A 97 17.98 17.26 26.93
CA ARG A 97 19.27 17.11 27.63
C ARG A 97 19.31 15.80 28.39
N GLN A 98 20.42 15.10 28.31
CA GLN A 98 20.65 13.89 29.10
C GLN A 98 22.12 13.82 29.54
N ASP A 99 22.36 13.57 30.84
CA ASP A 99 23.69 13.44 31.37
C ASP A 99 24.21 11.99 31.18
N LEU A 100 25.44 11.88 30.74
CA LEU A 100 26.12 10.63 30.38
C LEU A 100 27.45 10.51 31.11
N GLN A 101 27.83 9.29 31.51
CA GLN A 101 29.19 8.97 31.89
C GLN A 101 29.83 8.14 30.80
N ILE A 102 31.00 8.58 30.31
CA ILE A 102 31.65 7.94 29.16
C ILE A 102 33.10 7.60 29.56
N GLU A 103 33.47 6.33 29.37
CA GLU A 103 34.85 5.86 29.58
C GLU A 103 35.58 5.66 28.25
N GLY A 104 36.60 6.49 28.03
CA GLY A 104 37.43 6.44 26.82
C GLY A 104 36.87 7.21 25.63
N SER A 105 37.48 7.04 24.46
CA SER A 105 37.02 7.63 23.21
C SER A 105 35.90 6.76 22.63
N LYS A 106 34.68 7.24 22.60
CA LYS A 106 33.47 6.51 22.18
C LYS A 106 32.60 7.38 21.30
N THR A 107 31.70 6.73 20.58
CA THR A 107 30.65 7.40 19.81
C THR A 107 29.31 7.21 20.52
N VAL A 108 28.64 8.30 20.83
CA VAL A 108 27.27 8.28 21.38
C VAL A 108 26.30 8.19 20.21
N THR A 109 25.51 7.12 20.17
CA THR A 109 24.45 6.89 19.19
C THR A 109 23.08 6.96 19.85
N GLY A 110 22.08 7.40 19.12
CA GLY A 110 20.72 7.46 19.62
C GLY A 110 19.75 7.93 18.56
N THR A 111 18.47 7.91 18.91
CA THR A 111 17.36 8.27 18.02
C THR A 111 16.41 9.24 18.74
N VAL A 112 16.00 10.29 18.05
CA VAL A 112 14.87 11.13 18.46
C VAL A 112 13.69 10.76 17.57
N THR A 113 12.58 10.37 18.17
CA THR A 113 11.31 10.10 17.49
C THR A 113 10.32 11.19 17.82
N TRP A 114 9.71 11.82 16.83
CA TRP A 114 8.71 12.88 17.01
C TRP A 114 7.64 12.83 15.94
N SER A 115 6.49 13.45 16.22
CA SER A 115 5.44 13.71 15.24
C SER A 115 5.27 15.21 15.06
N ALA A 116 5.42 15.71 13.84
CA ALA A 116 5.16 17.11 13.52
C ALA A 116 3.68 17.30 13.20
N CYS A 117 3.04 18.24 13.89
CA CYS A 117 1.62 18.55 13.75
C CYS A 117 1.42 19.91 13.08
N SER A 118 0.35 20.03 12.26
CA SER A 118 -0.07 21.30 11.64
C SER A 118 -1.59 21.36 11.63
N GLY A 119 -2.17 22.36 12.28
CA GLY A 119 -3.60 22.39 12.56
C GLY A 119 -4.02 21.19 13.43
N ASP A 120 -5.11 20.53 13.09
CA ASP A 120 -5.62 19.35 13.83
C ASP A 120 -5.00 18.03 13.35
N PHE A 121 -3.94 18.08 12.59
CA PHE A 121 -3.32 16.90 11.99
C PHE A 121 -1.87 16.75 12.43
N CYS A 122 -1.54 15.59 13.01
CA CYS A 122 -0.17 15.18 13.28
C CYS A 122 0.31 14.19 12.23
N GLY A 123 1.53 14.41 11.73
CA GLY A 123 2.21 13.48 10.82
C GLY A 123 2.57 12.18 11.53
N MET A 124 3.01 11.19 10.74
CA MET A 124 3.57 9.97 11.32
C MET A 124 4.85 10.30 12.10
N PRO A 125 5.19 9.49 13.13
CA PRO A 125 6.45 9.64 13.82
C PRO A 125 7.62 9.57 12.84
N GLU A 126 8.52 10.56 12.95
CA GLU A 126 9.77 10.65 12.21
C GLU A 126 10.93 10.36 13.15
N ASP A 127 12.00 9.74 12.64
CA ASP A 127 13.17 9.39 13.41
C ASP A 127 14.40 10.20 12.95
N TYR A 128 15.10 10.79 13.90
CA TYR A 128 16.40 11.41 13.72
C TYR A 128 17.46 10.58 14.44
N GLU A 129 18.22 9.80 13.69
CA GLU A 129 19.37 9.08 14.22
C GLU A 129 20.59 9.99 14.28
N PHE A 130 21.28 10.01 15.41
CA PHE A 130 22.52 10.75 15.57
C PHE A 130 23.67 9.86 16.03
N SER A 131 24.88 10.27 15.67
CA SER A 131 26.13 9.59 16.02
C SER A 131 27.19 10.65 16.27
N VAL A 132 27.51 10.89 17.55
CA VAL A 132 28.41 11.96 17.97
C VAL A 132 29.69 11.35 18.59
N PRO A 133 30.89 11.52 17.98
CA PRO A 133 32.13 11.02 18.54
C PRO A 133 32.57 11.90 19.75
N VAL A 134 32.97 11.23 20.84
CA VAL A 134 33.44 11.87 22.06
C VAL A 134 34.88 11.45 22.35
N GLY A 135 35.79 12.40 22.64
CA GLY A 135 37.15 12.08 23.09
C GLY A 135 38.29 12.37 22.12
N ALA A 136 38.08 13.04 20.99
CA ALA A 136 39.17 13.66 20.22
C ALA A 136 39.30 15.13 20.62
N ALA A 137 40.47 15.53 21.07
CA ALA A 137 40.82 16.83 21.62
C ALA A 137 40.24 18.01 20.82
N SER A 138 39.70 18.98 21.58
CA SER A 138 39.32 20.33 21.18
C SER A 138 40.03 20.85 19.93
N ALA A 139 39.29 21.03 18.87
CA ALA A 139 39.58 22.02 17.85
C ALA A 139 38.41 23.00 17.80
N SER A 140 38.77 24.26 17.93
CA SER A 140 38.03 25.51 17.93
C SER A 140 36.84 25.58 16.94
N PRO A 141 35.83 26.41 17.18
CA PRO A 141 34.65 26.44 16.33
C PRO A 141 34.97 27.08 14.98
N ALA A 142 35.20 26.24 14.00
CA ALA A 142 35.28 26.64 12.62
C ALA A 142 34.11 26.05 11.85
N SER A 143 33.29 26.97 11.38
CA SER A 143 32.41 26.86 10.21
C SER A 143 31.50 25.63 10.16
N ALA A 144 30.23 25.89 10.29
CA ALA A 144 29.16 24.98 9.93
C ALA A 144 29.49 24.25 8.61
N ALA A 145 29.98 23.04 8.75
CA ALA A 145 29.90 22.10 7.66
C ALA A 145 28.45 21.63 7.62
N ASP A 146 27.79 22.06 6.61
CA ASP A 146 26.52 21.59 6.08
C ASP A 146 26.45 20.07 6.23
N GLY A 147 25.76 19.61 7.27
CA GLY A 147 25.66 18.18 7.58
C GLY A 147 24.69 17.55 6.64
N THR A 148 25.20 16.77 5.79
CA THR A 148 24.65 15.82 4.82
C THR A 148 23.36 15.08 5.24
N GLN A 149 22.30 15.78 5.58
CA GLN A 149 20.92 15.26 5.53
C GLN A 149 20.42 15.13 4.10
N SER A 150 20.98 15.94 3.16
CA SER A 150 20.69 15.84 1.73
C SER A 150 21.08 14.50 1.11
N GLY A 151 22.01 13.76 1.69
CA GLY A 151 22.47 12.48 1.16
C GLY A 151 21.58 11.28 1.51
N LYS A 152 20.98 11.24 2.72
CA LYS A 152 20.08 10.13 3.11
C LYS A 152 18.68 10.28 2.50
N ASN A 153 18.12 11.48 2.49
CA ASN A 153 16.85 11.76 1.81
C ASN A 153 16.97 11.59 0.29
N ALA A 154 18.10 11.99 -0.31
CA ALA A 154 18.39 11.70 -1.70
C ALA A 154 18.51 10.18 -1.94
N GLY A 155 19.11 9.42 -1.04
CA GLY A 155 19.23 7.96 -1.14
C GLY A 155 17.88 7.25 -1.04
N VAL A 156 17.01 7.67 -0.13
CA VAL A 156 15.64 7.16 0.01
C VAL A 156 14.80 7.55 -1.19
N LEU A 157 14.86 8.80 -1.66
CA LEU A 157 14.15 9.26 -2.84
C LEU A 157 14.62 8.53 -4.11
N TRP A 158 15.93 8.32 -4.29
CA TRP A 158 16.47 7.52 -5.39
C TRP A 158 16.03 6.06 -5.31
N GLY A 159 15.93 5.48 -4.11
CA GLY A 159 15.37 4.15 -3.90
C GLY A 159 13.93 4.05 -4.34
N LEU A 160 13.08 5.02 -3.95
CA LEU A 160 11.67 5.10 -4.36
C LEU A 160 11.52 5.32 -5.88
N ILE A 161 12.37 6.16 -6.49
CA ILE A 161 12.37 6.39 -7.94
C ILE A 161 12.76 5.10 -8.68
N LEU A 162 13.79 4.38 -8.23
CA LEU A 162 14.21 3.13 -8.83
C LEU A 162 13.14 2.05 -8.66
N GLU A 163 12.50 1.96 -7.48
CA GLU A 163 11.36 1.08 -7.23
C GLU A 163 10.20 1.42 -8.18
N ALA A 164 9.84 2.69 -8.33
CA ALA A 164 8.79 3.14 -9.24
C ALA A 164 9.11 2.83 -10.71
N ILE A 165 10.35 2.99 -11.15
CA ILE A 165 10.81 2.63 -12.48
C ILE A 165 10.71 1.12 -12.70
N LEU A 166 11.18 0.33 -11.74
CA LEU A 166 11.10 -1.14 -11.79
C LEU A 166 9.65 -1.60 -11.91
N TRP A 167 8.76 -1.09 -11.07
CA TRP A 167 7.33 -1.37 -11.13
C TRP A 167 6.71 -0.91 -12.45
N GLY A 168 7.11 0.25 -13.01
CA GLY A 168 6.67 0.73 -14.32
C GLY A 168 6.99 -0.27 -15.45
N PHE A 169 8.17 -0.90 -15.42
CA PHE A 169 8.53 -1.95 -16.38
C PHE A 169 7.84 -3.29 -16.11
N LEU A 170 7.71 -3.69 -14.84
CA LEU A 170 7.02 -4.92 -14.46
C LEU A 170 5.54 -4.91 -14.87
N MET A 171 4.92 -3.73 -14.90
CA MET A 171 3.55 -3.55 -15.35
C MET A 171 3.29 -3.99 -16.80
N LEU A 172 4.31 -3.97 -17.65
CA LEU A 172 4.18 -4.46 -19.05
C LEU A 172 3.88 -5.96 -19.11
N LEU A 173 4.24 -6.70 -18.07
CA LEU A 173 3.99 -8.13 -17.98
C LEU A 173 2.60 -8.46 -17.41
N THR A 174 1.86 -7.44 -16.96
CA THR A 174 0.50 -7.68 -16.45
C THR A 174 -0.45 -8.08 -17.57
N PRO A 175 -1.44 -8.95 -17.27
CA PRO A 175 -2.36 -9.49 -18.26
C PRO A 175 -3.19 -8.42 -18.96
N CYS A 176 -3.44 -7.28 -18.33
CA CYS A 176 -4.23 -6.19 -18.91
C CYS A 176 -3.43 -5.35 -19.91
N VAL A 177 -2.10 -5.22 -19.72
CA VAL A 177 -1.25 -4.31 -20.49
C VAL A 177 -0.65 -5.03 -21.70
N PHE A 178 -0.17 -6.26 -21.53
CA PHE A 178 0.52 -7.02 -22.57
C PHE A 178 -0.28 -7.16 -23.88
N PRO A 179 -1.59 -7.46 -23.86
CA PRO A 179 -2.40 -7.57 -25.08
C PRO A 179 -2.62 -6.26 -25.82
N MET A 180 -2.43 -5.13 -25.14
CA MET A 180 -2.57 -3.82 -25.77
C MET A 180 -1.36 -3.46 -26.66
N VAL A 181 -0.21 -4.13 -26.47
CA VAL A 181 0.99 -3.92 -27.31
C VAL A 181 0.72 -4.19 -28.81
N PRO A 182 0.18 -5.37 -29.21
CA PRO A 182 -0.14 -5.62 -30.62
C PRO A 182 -1.15 -4.65 -31.21
N MET A 183 -2.14 -4.22 -30.39
CA MET A 183 -3.18 -3.29 -30.82
C MET A 183 -2.59 -1.90 -31.10
N THR A 184 -1.74 -1.42 -30.19
CA THR A 184 -0.98 -0.16 -30.36
C THR A 184 -0.14 -0.17 -31.63
N VAL A 185 0.62 -1.25 -31.84
CA VAL A 185 1.46 -1.40 -33.03
C VAL A 185 0.63 -1.43 -34.32
N SER A 186 -0.48 -2.18 -34.33
CA SER A 186 -1.39 -2.25 -35.47
C SER A 186 -1.96 -0.87 -35.82
N PHE A 187 -2.30 -0.07 -34.82
CA PHE A 187 -2.79 1.31 -35.00
C PHE A 187 -1.74 2.18 -35.67
N PHE A 188 -0.50 2.20 -35.16
CA PHE A 188 0.59 3.03 -35.73
C PHE A 188 1.04 2.54 -37.12
N LEU A 189 0.96 1.24 -37.41
CA LEU A 189 1.24 0.70 -38.75
C LEU A 189 0.20 1.12 -39.80
N LYS A 190 -1.07 1.25 -39.41
CA LYS A 190 -2.15 1.69 -40.31
C LYS A 190 -2.17 3.21 -40.55
N GLN A 191 -1.71 3.99 -39.56
CA GLN A 191 -1.79 5.45 -39.59
C GLN A 191 -0.60 6.13 -40.29
N SER A 192 0.40 5.40 -40.78
CA SER A 192 1.65 5.96 -41.34
C SER A 192 1.45 6.59 -42.70
N GLY A 193 1.17 7.90 -42.74
CA GLY A 193 1.28 8.73 -43.93
C GLY A 193 2.75 9.06 -44.23
N THR A 194 3.38 9.94 -43.46
CA THR A 194 4.79 10.31 -43.58
C THR A 194 5.58 9.91 -42.32
N PRO A 195 6.87 9.49 -42.44
CA PRO A 195 7.68 9.07 -41.31
C PRO A 195 7.77 10.11 -40.16
N ALA A 196 7.76 11.39 -40.51
CA ALA A 196 7.81 12.49 -39.55
C ALA A 196 6.51 12.60 -38.71
N LYS A 197 5.34 12.46 -39.36
CA LYS A 197 4.05 12.45 -38.65
C LYS A 197 3.91 11.22 -37.73
N GLY A 198 4.39 10.04 -38.17
CA GLY A 198 4.39 8.84 -37.38
C GLY A 198 5.21 9.00 -36.09
N ARG A 199 6.40 9.55 -36.17
CA ARG A 199 7.26 9.84 -35.00
C ARG A 199 6.65 10.87 -34.06
N PHE A 200 6.02 11.92 -34.58
CA PHE A 200 5.33 12.92 -33.78
C PHE A 200 4.15 12.30 -33.01
N ASN A 201 3.33 11.50 -33.70
CA ASN A 201 2.20 10.81 -33.07
C ASN A 201 2.67 9.80 -31.99
N ALA A 202 3.78 9.08 -32.21
CA ALA A 202 4.38 8.20 -31.23
C ALA A 202 4.85 8.94 -29.96
N PHE A 203 5.47 10.11 -30.14
CA PHE A 203 5.87 10.98 -29.03
C PHE A 203 4.64 11.52 -28.27
N MET A 204 3.61 11.97 -28.99
CA MET A 204 2.36 12.43 -28.38
C MET A 204 1.64 11.31 -27.63
N TYR A 205 1.71 10.08 -28.11
CA TYR A 205 1.16 8.92 -27.43
C TYR A 205 1.79 8.71 -26.05
N GLY A 206 3.14 8.69 -25.99
CA GLY A 206 3.85 8.59 -24.72
C GLY A 206 3.54 9.75 -23.78
N LEU A 207 3.50 10.99 -24.33
CA LEU A 207 3.15 12.18 -23.54
C LEU A 207 1.72 12.08 -22.96
N PHE A 208 0.74 11.63 -23.74
CA PHE A 208 -0.62 11.45 -23.25
C PHE A 208 -0.72 10.37 -22.17
N ILE A 209 0.04 9.26 -22.28
CA ILE A 209 0.10 8.25 -21.22
C ILE A 209 0.62 8.89 -19.92
N VAL A 210 1.75 9.61 -19.99
CA VAL A 210 2.34 10.27 -18.81
C VAL A 210 1.36 11.28 -18.20
N LEU A 211 0.72 12.11 -19.02
CA LEU A 211 -0.25 13.10 -18.54
C LEU A 211 -1.48 12.46 -17.92
N LEU A 212 -2.04 11.42 -18.54
CA LEU A 212 -3.24 10.76 -18.05
C LEU A 212 -3.02 9.99 -16.73
N TYR A 213 -1.79 9.56 -16.45
CA TYR A 213 -1.43 9.00 -15.14
C TYR A 213 -1.11 10.08 -14.11
N THR A 214 -0.33 11.08 -14.48
CA THR A 214 0.24 12.04 -13.53
C THR A 214 -0.78 13.14 -13.14
N VAL A 215 -1.52 13.70 -14.12
CA VAL A 215 -2.41 14.84 -13.87
C VAL A 215 -3.56 14.52 -12.90
N PRO A 216 -4.31 13.41 -13.02
CA PRO A 216 -5.38 13.11 -12.07
C PRO A 216 -4.87 12.96 -10.64
N ILE A 217 -3.72 12.31 -10.45
CA ILE A 217 -3.11 12.11 -9.14
C ILE A 217 -2.61 13.43 -8.57
N CYS A 218 -1.94 14.25 -9.37
CA CYS A 218 -1.53 15.60 -8.95
C CYS A 218 -2.73 16.48 -8.57
N LEU A 219 -3.86 16.36 -9.29
CA LEU A 219 -5.09 17.07 -8.95
C LEU A 219 -5.68 16.59 -7.62
N ILE A 220 -5.72 15.28 -7.40
CA ILE A 220 -6.21 14.72 -6.14
C ILE A 220 -5.33 15.18 -4.98
N ILE A 221 -4.00 15.06 -5.10
CA ILE A 221 -3.06 15.50 -4.06
C ILE A 221 -3.16 17.01 -3.84
N GLY A 222 -3.23 17.80 -4.90
CA GLY A 222 -3.36 19.26 -4.82
C GLY A 222 -4.66 19.73 -4.18
N LEU A 223 -5.80 19.10 -4.51
CA LEU A 223 -7.10 19.36 -3.89
C LEU A 223 -7.11 18.96 -2.41
N THR A 224 -6.48 17.85 -2.08
CA THR A 224 -6.36 17.38 -0.69
C THR A 224 -5.53 18.35 0.14
N TRP A 225 -4.41 18.80 -0.39
CA TRP A 225 -3.57 19.80 0.26
C TRP A 225 -4.30 21.15 0.44
N ALA A 226 -5.05 21.59 -0.57
CA ALA A 226 -5.86 22.81 -0.50
C ALA A 226 -7.06 22.70 0.46
N ALA A 227 -7.61 21.48 0.63
CA ALA A 227 -8.73 21.20 1.53
C ALA A 227 -8.31 20.93 2.99
N GLY A 228 -7.00 20.99 3.29
CA GLY A 228 -6.48 20.95 4.67
C GLY A 228 -6.34 19.55 5.27
N GLY A 229 -6.23 18.47 4.48
CA GLY A 229 -5.98 17.19 5.14
C GLY A 229 -5.77 15.96 4.24
N SER A 230 -4.82 15.13 4.63
CA SER A 230 -4.56 13.80 4.09
C SER A 230 -5.71 12.80 4.32
N ALA A 231 -6.61 13.07 5.27
CA ALA A 231 -7.78 12.26 5.58
C ALA A 231 -8.73 12.10 4.38
N VAL A 232 -8.92 13.15 3.56
CA VAL A 232 -9.82 13.12 2.39
C VAL A 232 -9.31 12.18 1.31
N THR A 233 -8.00 12.10 1.11
CA THR A 233 -7.41 11.21 0.09
C THR A 233 -7.54 9.74 0.50
N ALA A 234 -7.28 9.43 1.78
CA ALA A 234 -7.46 8.09 2.33
C ALA A 234 -8.91 7.61 2.21
N ASP A 235 -9.89 8.49 2.50
CA ASP A 235 -11.32 8.18 2.36
C ASP A 235 -11.71 7.86 0.91
N ILE A 236 -11.20 8.61 -0.07
CA ILE A 236 -11.49 8.38 -1.51
C ILE A 236 -10.91 7.04 -1.97
N PHE A 237 -9.65 6.75 -1.61
CA PHE A 237 -9.00 5.48 -1.99
C PHE A 237 -9.65 4.29 -1.29
N ASN A 238 -9.99 4.41 0.00
CA ASN A 238 -10.71 3.38 0.73
C ASN A 238 -12.09 3.14 0.10
N TRP A 239 -12.82 4.20 -0.27
CA TRP A 239 -14.09 4.07 -0.98
C TRP A 239 -13.92 3.36 -2.33
N LEU A 240 -12.92 3.74 -3.14
CA LEU A 240 -12.69 3.14 -4.45
C LEU A 240 -12.33 1.65 -4.34
N SER A 241 -11.55 1.27 -3.34
CA SER A 241 -11.08 -0.11 -3.15
C SER A 241 -12.12 -1.03 -2.50
N THR A 242 -13.06 -0.50 -1.71
CA THR A 242 -13.98 -1.30 -0.89
C THR A 242 -15.46 -1.20 -1.31
N HIS A 243 -15.83 -0.16 -2.09
CA HIS A 243 -17.24 0.01 -2.50
C HIS A 243 -17.61 -1.01 -3.59
N TRP A 244 -18.82 -1.56 -3.54
CA TRP A 244 -19.30 -2.58 -4.46
C TRP A 244 -19.31 -2.14 -5.93
N LEU A 245 -19.68 -0.88 -6.21
CA LEU A 245 -19.81 -0.39 -7.59
C LEU A 245 -18.50 -0.42 -8.39
N PRO A 246 -17.38 0.17 -7.93
CA PRO A 246 -16.10 0.05 -8.62
C PRO A 246 -15.62 -1.40 -8.74
N ASN A 247 -15.78 -2.20 -7.68
CA ASN A 247 -15.31 -3.58 -7.67
C ASN A 247 -16.09 -4.46 -8.65
N ILE A 248 -17.42 -4.33 -8.73
CA ILE A 248 -18.23 -5.02 -9.75
C ILE A 248 -17.86 -4.52 -11.16
N LEU A 249 -17.68 -3.21 -11.33
CA LEU A 249 -17.28 -2.66 -12.62
C LEU A 249 -15.94 -3.23 -13.08
N PHE A 250 -14.95 -3.31 -12.20
CA PHE A 250 -13.66 -3.92 -12.51
C PHE A 250 -13.80 -5.42 -12.82
N PHE A 251 -14.56 -6.15 -12.01
CA PHE A 251 -14.85 -7.56 -12.28
C PHE A 251 -15.44 -7.77 -13.69
N VAL A 252 -16.45 -6.98 -14.06
CA VAL A 252 -17.09 -7.06 -15.40
C VAL A 252 -16.09 -6.73 -16.50
N ILE A 253 -15.27 -5.70 -16.32
CA ILE A 253 -14.22 -5.34 -17.28
C ILE A 253 -13.25 -6.51 -17.47
N PHE A 254 -12.77 -7.14 -16.38
CA PHE A 254 -11.88 -8.31 -16.45
C PHE A 254 -12.54 -9.49 -17.18
N MET A 255 -13.83 -9.78 -16.91
CA MET A 255 -14.55 -10.84 -17.59
C MET A 255 -14.72 -10.57 -19.09
N VAL A 256 -15.00 -9.33 -19.47
CA VAL A 256 -15.08 -8.90 -20.87
C VAL A 256 -13.73 -9.09 -21.59
N PHE A 257 -12.61 -8.71 -20.94
CA PHE A 257 -11.27 -8.90 -21.52
C PHE A 257 -10.92 -10.38 -21.62
N ALA A 258 -11.16 -11.18 -20.59
CA ALA A 258 -10.95 -12.62 -20.63
C ALA A 258 -11.72 -13.29 -21.78
N ALA A 259 -12.99 -12.92 -21.97
CA ALA A 259 -13.79 -13.40 -23.09
C ALA A 259 -13.21 -13.00 -24.46
N SER A 260 -12.68 -11.78 -24.58
CA SER A 260 -11.97 -11.33 -25.77
C SER A 260 -10.68 -12.13 -26.01
N PHE A 261 -9.93 -12.46 -24.94
CA PHE A 261 -8.70 -13.27 -25.06
C PHE A 261 -8.97 -14.71 -25.48
N PHE A 262 -10.09 -15.27 -25.10
CA PHE A 262 -10.56 -16.57 -25.61
C PHE A 262 -11.09 -16.52 -27.05
N GLY A 263 -11.17 -15.31 -27.65
CA GLY A 263 -11.60 -15.13 -29.04
C GLY A 263 -13.11 -15.11 -29.24
N ALA A 264 -13.88 -14.82 -28.19
CA ALA A 264 -15.33 -14.66 -28.30
C ALA A 264 -15.68 -13.44 -29.20
N PHE A 265 -14.93 -12.36 -29.09
CA PHE A 265 -15.02 -11.16 -29.93
C PHE A 265 -13.67 -10.43 -29.96
N GLU A 266 -13.43 -9.70 -31.01
CA GLU A 266 -12.28 -8.79 -31.07
C GLU A 266 -12.71 -7.40 -30.61
N ILE A 267 -11.98 -6.83 -29.63
CA ILE A 267 -12.19 -5.44 -29.20
C ILE A 267 -11.59 -4.53 -30.28
N THR A 268 -12.35 -4.33 -31.36
CA THR A 268 -12.05 -3.34 -32.38
C THR A 268 -12.88 -2.08 -32.12
N LEU A 269 -12.25 -0.93 -32.18
CA LEU A 269 -13.00 0.33 -32.15
C LEU A 269 -14.05 0.29 -33.29
N PRO A 270 -15.32 0.63 -33.04
CA PRO A 270 -16.33 0.61 -34.07
C PRO A 270 -15.88 1.38 -35.29
N ALA A 271 -16.00 0.75 -36.47
CA ALA A 271 -15.59 1.38 -37.74
C ALA A 271 -16.28 2.75 -37.97
N SER A 272 -17.46 2.94 -37.39
CA SER A 272 -18.18 4.23 -37.41
C SER A 272 -17.45 5.37 -36.68
N TRP A 273 -16.60 5.07 -35.70
CA TRP A 273 -15.77 6.07 -35.01
C TRP A 273 -14.47 6.35 -35.79
N THR A 274 -13.92 5.33 -36.42
CA THR A 274 -12.73 5.49 -37.28
C THR A 274 -13.09 6.19 -38.59
N THR A 275 -14.21 5.87 -39.23
CA THR A 275 -14.65 6.51 -40.50
C THR A 275 -15.15 7.94 -40.29
N LYS A 276 -15.75 8.32 -39.16
CA LYS A 276 -16.07 9.72 -38.85
C LYS A 276 -14.80 10.53 -38.50
N ALA A 277 -13.77 9.90 -37.96
CA ALA A 277 -12.46 10.52 -37.74
C ALA A 277 -11.69 10.69 -39.07
N ASP A 278 -11.85 9.78 -40.05
CA ASP A 278 -11.21 9.84 -41.36
C ASP A 278 -11.91 10.82 -42.30
N ALA A 279 -13.22 11.08 -42.16
CA ALA A 279 -13.98 12.02 -42.99
C ALA A 279 -13.72 13.51 -42.68
N GLY A 280 -13.06 13.82 -41.55
CA GLY A 280 -12.62 15.16 -41.15
C GLY A 280 -11.11 15.39 -41.34
N SER A 281 -10.63 15.29 -42.54
CA SER A 281 -9.27 15.10 -43.03
C SER A 281 -8.16 16.10 -42.64
N SER A 282 -8.03 16.58 -41.44
CA SER A 282 -6.78 17.19 -40.95
C SER A 282 -6.62 17.18 -39.41
N LYS A 283 -7.65 16.81 -38.65
CA LYS A 283 -7.65 16.81 -37.19
C LYS A 283 -7.71 15.40 -36.54
N GLY A 284 -7.87 14.32 -37.32
CA GLY A 284 -8.08 12.96 -36.82
C GLY A 284 -6.85 12.29 -36.20
N GLY A 285 -5.64 12.72 -36.52
CA GLY A 285 -4.39 12.08 -36.09
C GLY A 285 -4.15 12.15 -34.58
N LEU A 286 -4.25 13.32 -33.99
CA LEU A 286 -3.91 13.55 -32.57
C LEU A 286 -5.01 13.06 -31.62
N LEU A 287 -6.27 13.22 -32.00
CA LEU A 287 -7.43 12.78 -31.22
C LEU A 287 -7.49 11.26 -31.12
N GLY A 288 -7.21 10.54 -32.20
CA GLY A 288 -7.10 9.07 -32.20
C GLY A 288 -5.99 8.56 -31.30
N VAL A 289 -4.84 9.24 -31.29
CA VAL A 289 -3.72 8.92 -30.39
C VAL A 289 -4.09 9.17 -28.92
N PHE A 290 -4.82 10.25 -28.63
CA PHE A 290 -5.31 10.55 -27.29
C PHE A 290 -6.27 9.46 -26.80
N PHE A 291 -7.27 9.07 -27.60
CA PHE A 291 -8.21 8.02 -27.21
C PHE A 291 -7.54 6.65 -27.06
N LEU A 292 -6.52 6.35 -27.87
CA LEU A 292 -5.73 5.14 -27.70
C LEU A 292 -4.95 5.15 -26.36
N ALA A 293 -4.36 6.28 -25.98
CA ALA A 293 -3.69 6.46 -24.70
C ALA A 293 -4.69 6.37 -23.55
N LEU A 294 -5.84 7.02 -23.68
CA LEU A 294 -6.91 6.96 -22.67
C LEU A 294 -7.41 5.53 -22.45
N THR A 295 -7.63 4.77 -23.52
CA THR A 295 -8.04 3.37 -23.44
C THR A 295 -6.98 2.53 -22.73
N LEU A 296 -5.69 2.70 -23.08
CA LEU A 296 -4.60 2.01 -22.43
C LEU A 296 -4.57 2.32 -20.92
N VAL A 297 -4.67 3.59 -20.54
CA VAL A 297 -4.62 4.03 -19.13
C VAL A 297 -5.82 3.50 -18.35
N LEU A 298 -7.04 3.61 -18.89
CA LEU A 298 -8.26 3.11 -18.23
C LEU A 298 -8.21 1.59 -18.00
N VAL A 299 -7.77 0.84 -19.01
CA VAL A 299 -7.65 -0.62 -18.92
C VAL A 299 -6.55 -1.00 -17.92
N SER A 300 -5.39 -0.38 -18.02
CA SER A 300 -4.26 -0.69 -17.12
C SER A 300 -4.46 -0.16 -15.70
N PHE A 301 -5.31 0.85 -15.48
CA PHE A 301 -5.58 1.37 -14.14
C PHE A 301 -6.12 0.31 -13.17
N SER A 302 -6.95 -0.62 -13.67
CA SER A 302 -7.48 -1.72 -12.87
C SER A 302 -6.36 -2.64 -12.32
N CYS A 303 -5.31 -2.89 -13.11
CA CYS A 303 -4.16 -3.71 -12.70
C CYS A 303 -3.10 -2.91 -11.95
N THR A 304 -2.95 -1.60 -12.25
CA THR A 304 -1.94 -0.74 -11.64
C THR A 304 -2.41 -0.13 -10.32
N GLY A 305 -3.72 -0.07 -10.08
CA GLY A 305 -4.33 0.54 -8.89
C GLY A 305 -3.69 0.11 -7.57
N PRO A 306 -3.57 -1.20 -7.28
CA PRO A 306 -2.95 -1.68 -6.04
C PRO A 306 -1.49 -1.25 -5.88
N ILE A 307 -0.72 -1.24 -6.98
CA ILE A 307 0.71 -0.87 -6.95
C ILE A 307 0.88 0.63 -6.85
N VAL A 308 0.11 1.39 -7.63
CA VAL A 308 0.05 2.85 -7.51
C VAL A 308 -0.37 3.25 -6.10
N GLY A 309 -1.33 2.56 -5.51
CA GLY A 309 -1.77 2.75 -4.13
C GLY A 309 -0.64 2.53 -3.11
N THR A 310 0.13 1.44 -3.23
CA THR A 310 1.25 1.17 -2.31
C THR A 310 2.39 2.17 -2.45
N VAL A 311 2.72 2.59 -3.67
CA VAL A 311 3.73 3.65 -3.93
C VAL A 311 3.25 4.97 -3.34
N LEU A 312 1.98 5.32 -3.52
CA LEU A 312 1.39 6.53 -2.94
C LEU A 312 1.38 6.48 -1.41
N ILE A 313 0.96 5.38 -0.79
CA ILE A 313 0.94 5.23 0.68
C ILE A 313 2.34 5.36 1.26
N LYS A 314 3.35 4.71 0.67
CA LYS A 314 4.76 4.87 1.10
C LYS A 314 5.27 6.30 0.93
N SER A 315 4.77 7.04 -0.05
CA SER A 315 5.25 8.38 -0.37
C SER A 315 4.44 9.50 0.30
N THR A 316 3.23 9.24 0.83
CA THR A 316 2.43 10.25 1.55
C THR A 316 2.87 10.45 3.00
N GLN A 317 3.91 9.76 3.45
CA GLN A 317 4.43 9.84 4.81
C GLN A 317 5.20 11.14 5.13
N GLY A 318 4.83 12.25 4.54
CA GLY A 318 5.33 13.55 4.98
C GLY A 318 5.60 14.60 3.91
N GLU A 319 5.68 14.27 2.61
CA GLU A 319 6.06 15.24 1.59
C GLU A 319 5.11 15.29 0.39
N PHE A 320 4.66 16.48 0.04
CA PHE A 320 3.84 16.74 -1.16
C PHE A 320 4.55 16.34 -2.47
N TRP A 321 5.89 16.52 -2.55
CA TRP A 321 6.67 16.33 -3.76
C TRP A 321 7.04 14.87 -4.05
N THR A 322 7.25 14.06 -3.02
CA THR A 322 7.67 12.66 -3.17
C THR A 322 6.66 11.82 -3.95
N PRO A 323 5.33 11.86 -3.68
CA PRO A 323 4.33 11.16 -4.49
C PRO A 323 4.30 11.62 -5.95
N MET A 324 4.44 12.92 -6.19
CA MET A 324 4.42 13.47 -7.55
C MET A 324 5.61 13.01 -8.38
N ILE A 325 6.82 13.01 -7.80
CA ILE A 325 8.05 12.60 -8.48
C ILE A 325 8.05 11.09 -8.74
N THR A 326 7.63 10.28 -7.77
CA THR A 326 7.54 8.83 -7.93
C THR A 326 6.50 8.42 -8.98
N MET A 327 5.33 9.08 -9.00
CA MET A 327 4.31 8.84 -10.03
C MET A 327 4.76 9.30 -11.41
N LEU A 328 5.49 10.40 -11.51
CA LEU A 328 6.08 10.84 -12.77
C LEU A 328 7.13 9.83 -13.26
N ALA A 329 8.00 9.34 -12.39
CA ALA A 329 9.00 8.32 -12.72
C ALA A 329 8.34 7.02 -13.19
N PHE A 330 7.31 6.56 -12.46
CA PHE A 330 6.50 5.40 -12.83
C PHE A 330 5.86 5.57 -14.22
N SER A 331 5.17 6.69 -14.46
CA SER A 331 4.45 6.93 -15.71
C SER A 331 5.39 7.06 -16.92
N ILE A 332 6.58 7.64 -16.73
CA ILE A 332 7.62 7.70 -17.76
C ILE A 332 8.15 6.31 -18.08
N ALA A 333 8.49 5.51 -17.05
CA ALA A 333 8.97 4.15 -17.22
C ALA A 333 7.93 3.26 -17.93
N PHE A 334 6.65 3.39 -17.55
CA PHE A 334 5.54 2.69 -18.18
C PHE A 334 5.31 3.13 -19.64
N ALA A 335 5.33 4.43 -19.92
CA ALA A 335 5.10 4.96 -21.27
C ALA A 335 6.26 4.67 -22.26
N LEU A 336 7.48 4.55 -21.74
CA LEU A 336 8.70 4.45 -22.57
C LEU A 336 8.66 3.27 -23.55
N PRO A 337 8.34 2.00 -23.17
CA PRO A 337 8.29 0.89 -24.10
C PRO A 337 7.23 1.06 -25.19
N PHE A 338 6.05 1.56 -24.83
CA PHE A 338 4.98 1.83 -25.81
C PHE A 338 5.36 2.90 -26.81
N THR A 339 5.99 3.97 -26.33
CA THR A 339 6.51 5.05 -27.17
C THR A 339 7.59 4.55 -28.11
N LEU A 340 8.50 3.71 -27.61
CA LEU A 340 9.60 3.15 -28.39
C LEU A 340 9.09 2.17 -29.47
N LEU A 341 8.11 1.32 -29.14
CA LEU A 341 7.43 0.45 -30.10
C LEU A 341 6.66 1.24 -31.17
N ALA A 342 6.01 2.32 -30.78
CA ALA A 342 5.33 3.22 -31.71
C ALA A 342 6.32 4.00 -32.61
N PHE A 343 7.51 4.29 -32.09
CA PHE A 343 8.56 5.01 -32.82
C PHE A 343 9.26 4.14 -33.87
N PHE A 344 9.43 2.84 -33.57
CA PHE A 344 10.10 1.86 -34.42
C PHE A 344 9.19 0.68 -34.80
N PRO A 345 8.10 0.90 -35.54
CA PRO A 345 7.17 -0.18 -35.90
C PRO A 345 7.79 -1.25 -36.82
N SER A 346 8.93 -0.93 -37.43
CA SER A 346 9.69 -1.87 -38.28
C SER A 346 10.39 -2.99 -37.49
N ILE A 347 10.67 -2.79 -36.20
CA ILE A 347 11.25 -3.83 -35.34
C ILE A 347 10.26 -5.00 -35.18
N LEU A 348 8.96 -4.69 -35.04
CA LEU A 348 7.92 -5.71 -34.92
C LEU A 348 7.62 -6.46 -36.24
N LYS A 349 7.92 -5.86 -37.40
CA LYS A 349 7.83 -6.59 -38.68
C LYS A 349 8.82 -7.76 -38.77
N LYS A 350 9.90 -7.73 -37.98
CA LYS A 350 10.90 -8.79 -37.87
C LYS A 350 10.56 -9.86 -36.84
N LEU A 351 9.59 -9.60 -35.93
CA LEU A 351 9.06 -10.64 -35.06
C LEU A 351 8.34 -11.66 -35.93
N PRO A 352 8.62 -12.96 -35.74
CA PRO A 352 8.00 -14.02 -36.56
C PRO A 352 6.49 -13.85 -36.54
N LYS A 353 5.88 -13.85 -37.70
CA LYS A 353 4.41 -13.84 -37.90
C LYS A 353 3.77 -15.16 -37.40
N SER A 354 4.38 -15.84 -36.44
CA SER A 354 3.83 -17.02 -35.78
C SER A 354 2.66 -16.60 -34.87
N GLY A 355 1.50 -16.35 -35.48
CA GLY A 355 0.26 -16.00 -34.78
C GLY A 355 -0.12 -16.96 -33.66
N GLY A 356 0.36 -18.21 -33.68
CA GLY A 356 0.05 -19.23 -32.69
C GLY A 356 0.63 -18.97 -31.30
N TRP A 357 1.87 -18.50 -31.18
CA TRP A 357 2.49 -18.24 -29.89
C TRP A 357 1.80 -17.07 -29.15
N LEU A 358 1.57 -15.97 -29.85
CA LEU A 358 0.92 -14.79 -29.29
C LEU A 358 -0.52 -15.11 -28.84
N ASN A 359 -1.23 -15.93 -29.62
CA ASN A 359 -2.57 -16.37 -29.27
C ASN A 359 -2.55 -17.26 -28.01
N SER A 360 -1.59 -18.19 -27.91
CA SER A 360 -1.44 -19.01 -26.71
C SER A 360 -1.18 -18.16 -25.46
N VAL A 361 -0.35 -17.10 -25.56
CA VAL A 361 -0.11 -16.17 -24.44
C VAL A 361 -1.40 -15.42 -24.05
N LYS A 362 -2.19 -14.95 -25.03
CA LYS A 362 -3.48 -14.29 -24.75
C LYS A 362 -4.44 -15.19 -23.98
N VAL A 363 -4.55 -16.45 -24.39
CA VAL A 363 -5.44 -17.42 -23.72
C VAL A 363 -4.98 -17.70 -22.29
N VAL A 364 -3.67 -17.92 -22.08
CA VAL A 364 -3.09 -18.09 -20.73
C VAL A 364 -3.41 -16.88 -19.85
N LEU A 365 -3.18 -15.68 -20.38
CA LEU A 365 -3.50 -14.44 -19.65
C LEU A 365 -4.99 -14.30 -19.38
N GLY A 366 -5.87 -14.76 -20.27
CA GLY A 366 -7.32 -14.78 -20.05
C GLY A 366 -7.74 -15.64 -18.84
N PHE A 367 -7.13 -16.82 -18.65
CA PHE A 367 -7.37 -17.62 -17.45
C PHE A 367 -6.89 -16.94 -16.17
N ILE A 368 -5.70 -16.34 -16.21
CA ILE A 368 -5.15 -15.57 -15.09
C ILE A 368 -6.05 -14.36 -14.77
N GLU A 369 -6.59 -13.71 -15.80
CA GLU A 369 -7.47 -12.54 -15.67
C GLU A 369 -8.80 -12.90 -15.01
N ILE A 370 -9.39 -14.06 -15.31
CA ILE A 370 -10.58 -14.56 -14.58
C ILE A 370 -10.26 -14.74 -13.10
N ALA A 371 -9.14 -15.39 -12.77
CA ALA A 371 -8.74 -15.64 -11.40
C ALA A 371 -8.52 -14.31 -10.62
N LEU A 372 -7.83 -13.35 -11.22
CA LEU A 372 -7.60 -12.03 -10.61
C LEU A 372 -8.87 -11.19 -10.54
N GLY A 373 -9.75 -11.27 -11.55
CA GLY A 373 -11.04 -10.57 -11.57
C GLY A 373 -11.94 -10.97 -10.41
N LEU A 374 -11.94 -12.24 -10.04
CA LEU A 374 -12.68 -12.75 -8.89
C LEU A 374 -12.28 -12.07 -7.57
N LYS A 375 -11.04 -11.56 -7.43
CA LYS A 375 -10.61 -10.83 -6.23
C LYS A 375 -11.43 -9.56 -6.01
N PHE A 376 -11.77 -8.84 -7.08
CA PHE A 376 -12.60 -7.64 -6.96
C PHE A 376 -14.02 -7.97 -6.51
N LEU A 377 -14.60 -9.02 -7.09
CA LEU A 377 -15.92 -9.49 -6.67
C LEU A 377 -15.91 -10.00 -5.23
N SER A 378 -14.87 -10.75 -4.84
CA SER A 378 -14.68 -11.21 -3.46
C SER A 378 -14.51 -10.05 -2.47
N THR A 379 -13.80 -8.98 -2.83
CA THR A 379 -13.67 -7.81 -1.96
C THR A 379 -15.02 -7.14 -1.71
N ALA A 380 -15.87 -6.99 -2.75
CA ALA A 380 -17.22 -6.48 -2.59
C ALA A 380 -18.07 -7.42 -1.74
N ASP A 381 -18.00 -8.72 -1.98
CA ASP A 381 -18.74 -9.75 -1.25
C ASP A 381 -18.42 -9.74 0.24
N GLN A 382 -17.13 -9.70 0.60
CA GLN A 382 -16.67 -9.69 1.99
C GLN A 382 -17.06 -8.39 2.73
N THR A 383 -16.90 -7.22 2.08
CA THR A 383 -17.21 -5.93 2.73
C THR A 383 -18.70 -5.68 2.91
N TYR A 384 -19.56 -6.31 2.11
CA TYR A 384 -21.03 -6.21 2.18
C TYR A 384 -21.71 -7.46 2.74
N HIS A 385 -20.95 -8.49 3.11
CA HIS A 385 -21.41 -9.76 3.71
C HIS A 385 -22.50 -10.45 2.86
N TRP A 386 -22.28 -10.55 1.53
CA TRP A 386 -23.24 -11.24 0.65
C TRP A 386 -23.16 -12.76 0.72
N HIS A 387 -22.00 -13.30 1.18
CA HIS A 387 -21.74 -14.76 1.31
C HIS A 387 -21.95 -15.53 0.00
N ILE A 388 -21.57 -14.94 -1.13
CA ILE A 388 -21.62 -15.56 -2.48
C ILE A 388 -20.30 -16.22 -2.82
N LEU A 389 -19.19 -15.58 -2.46
CA LEU A 389 -17.82 -16.01 -2.75
C LEU A 389 -17.05 -16.29 -1.46
N ASP A 390 -17.62 -17.15 -0.61
CA ASP A 390 -16.90 -17.66 0.55
C ASP A 390 -15.67 -18.46 0.11
N ARG A 391 -14.74 -18.71 1.02
CA ARG A 391 -13.39 -19.19 0.70
C ARG A 391 -13.39 -20.47 -0.14
N GLU A 392 -14.25 -21.44 0.16
CA GLU A 392 -14.37 -22.70 -0.57
C GLU A 392 -14.88 -22.49 -1.99
N VAL A 393 -15.89 -21.65 -2.22
CA VAL A 393 -16.43 -21.35 -3.56
C VAL A 393 -15.36 -20.65 -4.41
N TYR A 394 -14.68 -19.68 -3.82
CA TYR A 394 -13.59 -18.95 -4.46
C TYR A 394 -12.45 -19.89 -4.88
N LEU A 395 -11.99 -20.76 -3.97
CA LEU A 395 -10.97 -21.76 -4.25
C LEU A 395 -11.40 -22.78 -5.31
N ALA A 396 -12.65 -23.26 -5.25
CA ALA A 396 -13.17 -24.18 -6.23
C ALA A 396 -13.10 -23.60 -7.65
N ILE A 397 -13.49 -22.34 -7.81
CA ILE A 397 -13.41 -21.65 -9.12
C ILE A 397 -11.95 -21.51 -9.55
N TRP A 398 -11.03 -21.15 -8.67
CA TRP A 398 -9.60 -21.06 -9.00
C TRP A 398 -9.03 -22.40 -9.40
N ILE A 399 -9.30 -23.47 -8.66
CA ILE A 399 -8.85 -24.84 -8.96
C ILE A 399 -9.34 -25.26 -10.37
N VAL A 400 -10.60 -25.02 -10.67
CA VAL A 400 -11.17 -25.33 -12.00
C VAL A 400 -10.50 -24.47 -13.08
N CYS A 401 -10.33 -23.18 -12.86
CA CYS A 401 -9.74 -22.25 -13.81
C CYS A 401 -8.30 -22.66 -14.17
N PHE A 402 -7.45 -22.94 -13.19
CA PHE A 402 -6.07 -23.38 -13.42
C PHE A 402 -6.01 -24.81 -13.97
N THR A 403 -6.92 -25.71 -13.59
CA THR A 403 -7.01 -27.04 -14.22
C THR A 403 -7.31 -26.93 -15.72
N LEU A 404 -8.24 -26.05 -16.11
CA LEU A 404 -8.54 -25.79 -17.53
C LEU A 404 -7.35 -25.15 -18.24
N LEU A 405 -6.59 -24.28 -17.58
CA LEU A 405 -5.35 -23.71 -18.11
C LEU A 405 -4.31 -24.81 -18.38
N GLY A 406 -4.09 -25.73 -17.45
CA GLY A 406 -3.19 -26.87 -17.63
C GLY A 406 -3.61 -27.77 -18.80
N LEU A 407 -4.90 -28.05 -18.94
CA LEU A 407 -5.46 -28.81 -20.09
C LEU A 407 -5.29 -28.07 -21.41
N TYR A 408 -5.42 -26.75 -21.42
CA TYR A 408 -5.13 -25.90 -22.58
C TYR A 408 -3.65 -25.97 -22.97
N LEU A 409 -2.75 -25.84 -22.00
CA LEU A 409 -1.32 -25.95 -22.22
C LEU A 409 -0.91 -27.33 -22.76
N LEU A 410 -1.59 -28.40 -22.36
CA LEU A 410 -1.44 -29.74 -22.92
C LEU A 410 -2.03 -29.89 -24.35
N GLY A 411 -2.77 -28.89 -24.84
CA GLY A 411 -3.41 -28.92 -26.16
C GLY A 411 -4.70 -29.76 -26.23
N LYS A 412 -5.27 -30.13 -25.06
CA LYS A 412 -6.56 -30.85 -24.98
C LYS A 412 -7.76 -29.91 -25.20
N ILE A 413 -7.62 -28.65 -24.82
CA ILE A 413 -8.60 -27.58 -25.08
C ILE A 413 -8.03 -26.71 -26.21
N ARG A 414 -8.88 -26.26 -27.15
CA ARG A 414 -8.51 -25.38 -28.26
C ARG A 414 -9.57 -24.30 -28.46
N PHE A 415 -9.13 -23.11 -28.73
CA PHE A 415 -10.00 -22.00 -29.10
C PHE A 415 -9.91 -21.71 -30.61
N LYS A 416 -10.83 -20.89 -31.11
CA LYS A 416 -11.06 -20.65 -32.55
C LYS A 416 -9.80 -20.21 -33.34
N HIS A 417 -8.88 -19.52 -32.70
CA HIS A 417 -7.69 -18.95 -33.34
C HIS A 417 -6.39 -19.71 -33.00
N ASP A 418 -6.49 -20.88 -32.36
CA ASP A 418 -5.33 -21.66 -31.98
C ASP A 418 -4.79 -22.46 -33.18
N SER A 419 -3.46 -22.46 -33.30
CA SER A 419 -2.77 -23.35 -34.22
C SER A 419 -2.80 -24.78 -33.70
N PRO A 420 -2.91 -25.80 -34.57
CA PRO A 420 -2.83 -27.21 -34.16
C PRO A 420 -1.49 -27.48 -33.47
N LEU A 421 -1.54 -28.14 -32.32
CA LEU A 421 -0.36 -28.54 -31.57
C LEU A 421 -0.03 -29.99 -31.92
N GLU A 422 1.07 -30.21 -32.66
CA GLU A 422 1.51 -31.56 -33.05
C GLU A 422 2.27 -32.24 -31.91
N TYR A 423 3.04 -31.46 -31.11
CA TYR A 423 3.81 -31.95 -29.97
C TYR A 423 3.91 -30.88 -28.87
N VAL A 424 4.09 -31.33 -27.64
CA VAL A 424 4.30 -30.44 -26.48
C VAL A 424 5.80 -30.16 -26.34
N SER A 425 6.22 -28.92 -26.48
CA SER A 425 7.62 -28.54 -26.26
C SER A 425 8.00 -28.66 -24.78
N VAL A 426 9.30 -28.84 -24.47
CA VAL A 426 9.83 -28.98 -23.12
C VAL A 426 9.46 -27.77 -22.24
N GLY A 427 9.56 -26.56 -22.77
CA GLY A 427 9.17 -25.34 -22.05
C GLY A 427 7.67 -25.30 -21.71
N ARG A 428 6.83 -25.75 -22.65
CA ARG A 428 5.38 -25.83 -22.43
C ARG A 428 5.03 -26.90 -21.39
N LEU A 429 5.73 -28.07 -21.44
CA LEU A 429 5.58 -29.10 -20.41
C LEU A 429 5.99 -28.61 -19.02
N ALA A 430 7.06 -27.83 -18.91
CA ALA A 430 7.47 -27.24 -17.65
C ALA A 430 6.38 -26.32 -17.07
N LEU A 431 5.75 -25.49 -17.92
CA LEU A 431 4.63 -24.64 -17.50
C LEU A 431 3.43 -25.46 -17.03
N VAL A 432 3.12 -26.58 -17.70
CA VAL A 432 2.06 -27.52 -17.27
C VAL A 432 2.35 -28.11 -15.91
N ILE A 433 3.59 -28.52 -15.65
CA ILE A 433 3.97 -29.06 -14.34
C ILE A 433 3.82 -28.00 -13.24
N ILE A 434 4.26 -26.76 -13.49
CA ILE A 434 4.12 -25.66 -12.55
C ILE A 434 2.64 -25.39 -12.27
N ASP A 435 1.82 -25.34 -13.30
CA ASP A 435 0.39 -25.07 -13.20
C ASP A 435 -0.35 -26.15 -12.40
N PHE A 436 -0.14 -27.43 -12.72
CA PHE A 436 -0.75 -28.51 -11.95
C PHE A 436 -0.20 -28.62 -10.52
N ALA A 437 1.09 -28.34 -10.30
CA ALA A 437 1.64 -28.24 -8.94
C ALA A 437 0.94 -27.13 -8.13
N PHE A 438 0.63 -26.02 -8.78
CA PHE A 438 -0.14 -24.92 -8.17
C PHE A 438 -1.59 -25.35 -7.85
N VAL A 439 -2.25 -26.08 -8.76
CA VAL A 439 -3.58 -26.66 -8.52
C VAL A 439 -3.54 -27.60 -7.30
N VAL A 440 -2.58 -28.52 -7.25
CA VAL A 440 -2.43 -29.45 -6.11
C VAL A 440 -2.15 -28.70 -4.80
N TYR A 441 -1.38 -27.62 -4.84
CA TYR A 441 -1.13 -26.76 -3.68
C TYR A 441 -2.41 -26.09 -3.14
N MET A 442 -3.37 -25.76 -4.02
CA MET A 442 -4.64 -25.12 -3.60
C MET A 442 -5.64 -26.12 -2.98
N ILE A 443 -5.59 -27.40 -3.36
CA ILE A 443 -6.57 -28.41 -2.93
C ILE A 443 -6.72 -28.51 -1.40
N PRO A 444 -5.65 -28.56 -0.57
CA PRO A 444 -5.78 -28.58 0.89
C PRO A 444 -6.51 -27.36 1.46
N GLY A 445 -6.48 -26.21 0.75
CA GLY A 445 -7.22 -25.01 1.13
C GLY A 445 -8.73 -25.19 1.21
N MET A 446 -9.28 -26.14 0.43
CA MET A 446 -10.71 -26.51 0.50
C MET A 446 -11.12 -27.08 1.86
N TRP A 447 -10.16 -27.54 2.67
CA TRP A 447 -10.39 -28.11 4.01
C TRP A 447 -9.73 -27.28 5.14
N GLY A 448 -9.43 -26.01 4.88
CA GLY A 448 -8.96 -25.09 5.92
C GLY A 448 -7.46 -24.89 6.01
N ALA A 449 -6.67 -25.44 5.07
CA ALA A 449 -5.24 -25.14 5.06
C ALA A 449 -4.99 -23.62 4.79
N PRO A 450 -4.06 -22.98 5.52
CA PRO A 450 -3.88 -21.51 5.48
C PRO A 450 -3.29 -20.98 4.17
N LEU A 451 -2.85 -21.82 3.24
CA LEU A 451 -2.30 -21.43 1.91
C LEU A 451 -1.42 -20.17 1.95
N ARG A 452 -0.36 -20.19 2.75
CA ARG A 452 0.47 -19.02 3.09
C ARG A 452 0.95 -18.19 1.88
N ALA A 453 1.19 -18.83 0.72
CA ALA A 453 1.62 -18.15 -0.49
C ALA A 453 0.49 -17.36 -1.19
N LEU A 454 -0.77 -17.68 -0.89
CA LEU A 454 -1.96 -17.10 -1.52
C LEU A 454 -2.82 -16.29 -0.53
N SER A 455 -2.42 -16.19 0.74
CA SER A 455 -3.24 -15.63 1.81
C SER A 455 -3.81 -14.25 1.50
N GLY A 456 -3.02 -13.36 0.89
CA GLY A 456 -3.45 -12.01 0.52
C GLY A 456 -4.49 -11.96 -0.62
N TYR A 457 -4.63 -13.03 -1.40
CA TYR A 457 -5.57 -13.10 -2.52
C TYR A 457 -6.84 -13.87 -2.19
N MET A 458 -6.82 -14.66 -1.13
CA MET A 458 -7.94 -15.51 -0.71
C MET A 458 -8.88 -14.77 0.24
N PRO A 459 -10.19 -15.12 0.25
CA PRO A 459 -11.08 -14.73 1.33
C PRO A 459 -10.59 -15.19 2.71
N PRO A 460 -11.01 -14.53 3.79
CA PRO A 460 -10.64 -14.89 5.15
C PRO A 460 -10.96 -16.34 5.49
N LEU A 461 -10.19 -16.93 6.44
CA LEU A 461 -10.40 -18.33 6.85
C LEU A 461 -11.73 -18.54 7.58
N GLU A 462 -12.22 -17.52 8.26
CA GLU A 462 -13.48 -17.54 9.01
C GLU A 462 -14.73 -17.62 8.13
N THR A 463 -14.62 -17.32 6.83
CA THR A 463 -15.73 -17.49 5.86
C THR A 463 -15.89 -18.93 5.38
N GLN A 464 -15.02 -19.84 5.82
CA GLN A 464 -15.06 -21.24 5.42
C GLN A 464 -15.98 -22.05 6.31
N ASP A 465 -16.94 -22.76 5.71
CA ASP A 465 -17.93 -23.59 6.43
C ASP A 465 -17.34 -24.83 7.08
N PHE A 466 -16.30 -25.42 6.44
CA PHE A 466 -15.73 -26.68 6.90
C PHE A 466 -14.20 -26.63 6.98
N VAL A 467 -13.67 -26.94 8.18
CA VAL A 467 -12.22 -27.04 8.45
C VAL A 467 -11.89 -28.41 9.00
N LEU A 468 -11.04 -29.18 8.29
CA LEU A 468 -10.62 -30.52 8.73
C LEU A 468 -9.65 -30.39 9.93
N GLY A 469 -9.90 -31.06 11.02
CA GLY A 469 -9.02 -31.07 12.20
C GLY A 469 -9.42 -30.13 13.32
N SER A 470 -10.43 -29.32 13.14
CA SER A 470 -11.13 -28.71 14.27
C SER A 470 -11.89 -29.84 14.99
N GLY A 471 -11.50 -30.12 16.25
CA GLY A 471 -12.19 -31.11 17.05
C GLY A 471 -13.69 -30.80 17.20
N PRO A 472 -14.52 -31.73 17.78
CA PRO A 472 -15.97 -31.59 17.82
C PRO A 472 -16.51 -30.35 18.54
N ALA A 473 -15.64 -29.54 19.14
CA ALA A 473 -15.99 -28.25 19.73
C ALA A 473 -16.03 -27.09 18.72
N ALA A 474 -15.53 -27.26 17.47
CA ALA A 474 -15.50 -26.23 16.44
C ALA A 474 -16.58 -26.39 15.35
N VAL A 475 -17.41 -27.45 15.46
CA VAL A 475 -18.47 -27.77 14.48
C VAL A 475 -19.85 -27.60 15.15
N ALA A 476 -20.06 -26.51 15.86
CA ALA A 476 -21.42 -26.00 15.94
C ALA A 476 -21.55 -25.04 14.77
N PRO A 477 -22.46 -25.27 13.80
CA PRO A 477 -22.90 -24.19 12.97
C PRO A 477 -23.54 -23.18 13.92
N ALA A 478 -22.77 -22.19 14.36
CA ALA A 478 -23.40 -21.03 14.94
C ALA A 478 -24.35 -20.54 13.84
N PRO A 479 -25.65 -20.30 14.15
CA PRO A 479 -26.51 -19.65 13.21
C PRO A 479 -25.73 -18.45 12.71
N ALA A 480 -25.87 -18.14 11.39
CA ALA A 480 -25.34 -16.93 10.79
C ALA A 480 -25.92 -15.74 11.57
N THR A 481 -25.34 -15.48 12.72
CA THR A 481 -25.64 -14.30 13.51
C THR A 481 -24.96 -13.22 12.73
N THR A 482 -25.76 -12.49 11.98
CA THR A 482 -25.49 -11.11 11.57
C THR A 482 -24.58 -10.55 12.66
N THR A 483 -23.31 -10.28 12.34
CA THR A 483 -22.34 -9.72 13.28
C THR A 483 -22.89 -8.36 13.72
N LEU A 484 -23.66 -8.38 14.81
CA LEU A 484 -24.08 -7.16 15.46
C LEU A 484 -22.81 -6.52 16.01
N TYR A 485 -22.57 -5.29 15.63
CA TYR A 485 -21.54 -4.43 16.17
C TYR A 485 -21.54 -4.55 17.71
N GLY A 486 -20.43 -5.00 18.28
CA GLY A 486 -20.28 -5.27 19.71
C GLY A 486 -20.37 -6.74 20.12
N SER A 487 -20.60 -7.69 19.20
CA SER A 487 -20.60 -9.12 19.52
C SER A 487 -19.22 -9.75 19.43
N GLU A 488 -19.03 -10.88 20.14
CA GLU A 488 -17.86 -11.73 19.98
C GLU A 488 -17.78 -12.24 18.54
N VAL A 489 -16.62 -12.07 17.90
CA VAL A 489 -16.36 -12.46 16.52
C VAL A 489 -15.34 -13.59 16.46
N LYS A 490 -15.51 -14.49 15.51
CA LYS A 490 -14.52 -15.53 15.21
C LYS A 490 -13.36 -14.89 14.45
N LEU A 491 -12.14 -15.23 14.85
CA LEU A 491 -10.91 -14.76 14.23
C LEU A 491 -10.11 -15.95 13.69
N PRO A 492 -9.13 -15.72 12.82
CA PRO A 492 -8.29 -16.79 12.27
C PRO A 492 -7.64 -17.65 13.35
N HIS A 493 -7.35 -18.91 13.01
CA HIS A 493 -6.67 -19.90 13.87
C HIS A 493 -7.43 -20.27 15.15
N GLY A 494 -8.76 -20.15 15.15
CA GLY A 494 -9.61 -20.49 16.29
C GLY A 494 -9.49 -19.49 17.45
N LEU A 495 -9.04 -18.28 17.16
CA LEU A 495 -9.12 -17.15 18.09
C LEU A 495 -10.56 -16.60 18.10
N THR A 496 -10.91 -15.94 19.20
CA THR A 496 -12.14 -15.15 19.34
C THR A 496 -11.76 -13.74 19.79
N GLY A 497 -12.59 -12.78 19.47
CA GLY A 497 -12.35 -11.38 19.81
C GLY A 497 -13.62 -10.56 19.71
N TYR A 498 -13.46 -9.25 19.77
CA TYR A 498 -14.57 -8.29 19.71
C TYR A 498 -14.42 -7.38 18.50
N SER A 499 -15.54 -6.97 17.90
CA SER A 499 -15.57 -6.00 16.80
C SER A 499 -15.73 -4.55 17.27
N ASN A 500 -15.87 -4.34 18.58
CA ASN A 500 -16.02 -3.04 19.22
C ASN A 500 -14.97 -2.89 20.32
N LEU A 501 -14.33 -1.72 20.36
CA LEU A 501 -13.26 -1.45 21.31
C LEU A 501 -13.75 -1.39 22.76
N GLU A 502 -14.92 -0.79 23.01
CA GLU A 502 -15.49 -0.65 24.37
C GLU A 502 -15.82 -2.00 24.98
N ASP A 503 -16.47 -2.89 24.20
CA ASP A 503 -16.82 -4.23 24.64
C ASP A 503 -15.58 -5.09 24.90
N GLY A 504 -14.54 -4.93 24.04
CA GLY A 504 -13.26 -5.62 24.24
C GLY A 504 -12.51 -5.15 25.48
N ILE A 505 -12.52 -3.86 25.79
CA ILE A 505 -11.93 -3.32 27.04
C ILE A 505 -12.70 -3.81 28.25
N ALA A 506 -14.04 -3.82 28.21
CA ALA A 506 -14.86 -4.34 29.30
C ALA A 506 -14.57 -5.82 29.59
N ALA A 507 -14.50 -6.65 28.53
CA ALA A 507 -14.14 -8.05 28.65
C ALA A 507 -12.71 -8.27 29.17
N ALA A 508 -11.77 -7.42 28.77
CA ALA A 508 -10.39 -7.46 29.27
C ALA A 508 -10.31 -7.13 30.77
N ALA A 509 -11.07 -6.12 31.21
CA ALA A 509 -11.16 -5.77 32.63
C ALA A 509 -11.74 -6.93 33.49
N GLU A 510 -12.77 -7.61 32.98
CA GLU A 510 -13.35 -8.79 33.66
C GLU A 510 -12.38 -9.97 33.72
N GLN A 511 -11.61 -10.20 32.64
CA GLN A 511 -10.66 -11.31 32.55
C GLN A 511 -9.29 -11.01 33.16
N GLY A 512 -9.00 -9.76 33.51
CA GLY A 512 -7.68 -9.31 33.98
C GLY A 512 -6.59 -9.44 32.92
N LYS A 513 -6.95 -9.37 31.62
CA LYS A 513 -6.04 -9.48 30.48
C LYS A 513 -5.76 -8.11 29.87
N LYS A 514 -4.68 -8.01 29.09
CA LYS A 514 -4.41 -6.86 28.21
C LYS A 514 -5.30 -6.93 26.96
N VAL A 515 -5.45 -5.80 26.27
CA VAL A 515 -6.17 -5.74 24.98
C VAL A 515 -5.16 -5.68 23.84
N PHE A 516 -5.35 -6.55 22.86
CA PHE A 516 -4.66 -6.49 21.58
C PHE A 516 -5.62 -5.91 20.54
N VAL A 517 -5.35 -4.69 20.09
CA VAL A 517 -6.15 -4.01 19.06
C VAL A 517 -5.53 -4.29 17.69
N ASP A 518 -6.34 -4.85 16.81
CA ASP A 518 -6.03 -5.12 15.41
C ASP A 518 -6.87 -4.21 14.52
N ILE A 519 -6.22 -3.21 13.91
CA ILE A 519 -6.84 -2.35 12.92
C ILE A 519 -6.72 -3.04 11.57
N THR A 520 -7.83 -3.54 11.07
CA THR A 520 -7.88 -4.46 9.94
C THR A 520 -8.96 -4.09 8.91
N GLY A 521 -9.08 -4.88 7.85
CA GLY A 521 -10.14 -4.75 6.85
C GLY A 521 -10.39 -6.06 6.12
N HIS A 522 -11.63 -6.29 5.69
CA HIS A 522 -12.03 -7.49 4.94
C HIS A 522 -11.27 -7.59 3.60
N GLY A 523 -11.06 -6.47 2.92
CA GLY A 523 -10.31 -6.38 1.66
C GLY A 523 -8.78 -6.27 1.81
N CYS A 524 -8.26 -6.21 3.03
CA CYS A 524 -6.87 -5.91 3.32
C CYS A 524 -5.93 -7.09 3.04
N VAL A 525 -5.15 -7.03 1.98
CA VAL A 525 -4.17 -8.06 1.58
C VAL A 525 -3.11 -8.28 2.66
N ASN A 526 -2.51 -7.19 3.17
CA ASN A 526 -1.45 -7.24 4.18
C ASN A 526 -1.96 -7.81 5.51
N CYS A 527 -3.22 -7.52 5.89
CA CYS A 527 -3.83 -8.05 7.09
C CYS A 527 -3.96 -9.59 7.00
N ARG A 528 -4.49 -10.08 5.86
CA ARG A 528 -4.58 -11.54 5.59
C ARG A 528 -3.21 -12.22 5.58
N GLU A 529 -2.18 -11.53 5.11
CA GLU A 529 -0.82 -12.07 5.11
C GLU A 529 -0.23 -12.14 6.52
N MET A 530 -0.45 -11.12 7.37
CA MET A 530 -0.06 -11.13 8.78
C MET A 530 -0.73 -12.28 9.54
N GLU A 531 -2.03 -12.45 9.37
CA GLU A 531 -2.79 -13.54 9.99
C GLU A 531 -2.26 -14.92 9.57
N ALA A 532 -2.02 -15.12 8.27
CA ALA A 532 -1.58 -16.41 7.76
C ALA A 532 -0.13 -16.77 8.07
N ARG A 533 0.76 -15.78 8.27
CA ARG A 533 2.21 -15.99 8.37
C ARG A 533 2.78 -15.65 9.74
N VAL A 534 2.22 -14.64 10.42
CA VAL A 534 2.70 -14.19 11.73
C VAL A 534 1.81 -14.73 12.85
N TRP A 535 0.49 -14.53 12.78
CA TRP A 535 -0.42 -15.02 13.83
C TRP A 535 -0.49 -16.55 13.90
N SER A 536 -0.26 -17.22 12.75
CA SER A 536 -0.21 -18.70 12.68
C SER A 536 1.01 -19.31 13.38
N ASP A 537 2.02 -18.51 13.75
CA ASP A 537 3.17 -19.01 14.47
C ASP A 537 2.77 -19.42 15.90
N PRO A 538 3.16 -20.61 16.38
CA PRO A 538 2.78 -21.08 17.71
C PRO A 538 3.15 -20.13 18.84
N LYS A 539 4.29 -19.43 18.74
CA LYS A 539 4.75 -18.47 19.75
C LYS A 539 3.82 -17.25 19.85
N VAL A 540 3.35 -16.76 18.70
CA VAL A 540 2.43 -15.62 18.59
C VAL A 540 1.02 -16.04 18.99
N LEU A 541 0.54 -17.14 18.41
CA LEU A 541 -0.82 -17.67 18.64
C LEU A 541 -1.10 -17.96 20.12
N GLN A 542 -0.13 -18.57 20.81
CA GLN A 542 -0.23 -18.84 22.23
C GLN A 542 -0.39 -17.55 23.05
N ARG A 543 0.45 -16.52 22.77
CA ARG A 543 0.39 -15.24 23.47
C ARG A 543 -0.94 -14.52 23.24
N LEU A 544 -1.38 -14.46 21.98
CA LEU A 544 -2.67 -13.84 21.64
C LEU A 544 -3.83 -14.51 22.39
N ARG A 545 -3.83 -15.83 22.49
CA ARG A 545 -4.88 -16.61 23.18
C ARG A 545 -4.84 -16.46 24.70
N ASP A 546 -3.64 -16.55 25.29
CA ASP A 546 -3.50 -16.68 26.72
C ASP A 546 -3.47 -15.32 27.43
N ASN A 547 -2.85 -14.29 26.82
CA ASN A 547 -2.53 -13.03 27.49
C ASN A 547 -3.43 -11.86 27.09
N TYR A 548 -4.17 -11.98 25.99
CA TYR A 548 -4.90 -10.86 25.41
C TYR A 548 -6.38 -11.14 25.19
N VAL A 549 -7.19 -10.10 25.29
CA VAL A 549 -8.49 -9.99 24.63
C VAL A 549 -8.25 -9.29 23.30
N ILE A 550 -8.69 -9.89 22.20
CA ILE A 550 -8.45 -9.36 20.85
C ILE A 550 -9.63 -8.48 20.46
N VAL A 551 -9.32 -7.31 19.93
CA VAL A 551 -10.30 -6.39 19.34
C VAL A 551 -9.90 -6.13 17.89
N SER A 552 -10.68 -6.63 16.93
CA SER A 552 -10.45 -6.41 15.50
C SER A 552 -11.40 -5.35 14.98
N LEU A 553 -10.83 -4.18 14.66
CA LEU A 553 -11.55 -3.02 14.15
C LEU A 553 -11.50 -3.02 12.61
N TYR A 554 -12.55 -3.52 11.99
CA TYR A 554 -12.69 -3.53 10.54
C TYR A 554 -13.05 -2.12 10.05
N VAL A 555 -12.13 -1.44 9.36
CA VAL A 555 -12.31 -0.06 8.89
C VAL A 555 -12.97 0.03 7.51
N ASP A 556 -13.21 -1.10 6.86
CA ASP A 556 -13.86 -1.18 5.54
C ASP A 556 -15.24 -1.86 5.56
N ASP A 557 -15.73 -2.28 6.72
CA ASP A 557 -17.03 -2.94 6.89
C ASP A 557 -18.20 -2.00 6.53
N LYS A 558 -19.10 -2.47 5.68
CA LYS A 558 -20.27 -1.69 5.19
C LYS A 558 -21.58 -2.02 5.91
N THR A 559 -21.51 -2.82 6.99
CA THR A 559 -22.67 -3.10 7.83
C THR A 559 -23.23 -1.79 8.40
N LYS A 560 -24.52 -1.57 8.20
CA LYS A 560 -25.19 -0.38 8.70
C LYS A 560 -25.44 -0.49 10.20
N LEU A 561 -25.11 0.57 10.91
CA LEU A 561 -25.42 0.71 12.33
C LEU A 561 -26.86 1.18 12.53
N PRO A 562 -27.54 0.74 13.60
CA PRO A 562 -28.79 1.33 14.04
C PRO A 562 -28.60 2.82 14.42
N GLU A 563 -29.67 3.59 14.39
CA GLU A 563 -29.61 5.07 14.53
C GLU A 563 -29.04 5.55 15.86
N ASP A 564 -29.22 4.78 16.93
CA ASP A 564 -28.69 5.03 18.27
C ASP A 564 -27.16 4.88 18.37
N LYS A 565 -26.55 4.22 17.39
CA LYS A 565 -25.08 4.02 17.30
C LYS A 565 -24.41 4.87 16.21
N TRP A 566 -25.15 5.81 15.60
CA TRP A 566 -24.55 6.72 14.63
C TRP A 566 -23.64 7.73 15.33
N VAL A 567 -22.49 8.00 14.72
CA VAL A 567 -21.52 8.96 15.22
C VAL A 567 -21.52 10.19 14.32
N THR A 568 -21.65 11.37 14.94
CA THR A 568 -21.53 12.64 14.23
C THR A 568 -20.13 13.23 14.47
N THR A 569 -19.37 13.41 13.40
CA THR A 569 -18.03 14.00 13.46
C THR A 569 -18.08 15.49 13.82
N ALA A 570 -16.96 16.05 14.25
CA ALA A 570 -16.83 17.49 14.53
C ALA A 570 -17.19 18.38 13.31
N SER A 571 -17.06 17.86 12.08
CA SER A 571 -17.45 18.55 10.84
C SER A 571 -18.94 18.42 10.52
N GLY A 572 -19.78 17.78 11.36
CA GLY A 572 -21.19 17.58 11.16
C GLY A 572 -21.57 16.42 10.23
N LYS A 573 -20.61 15.61 9.79
CA LYS A 573 -20.84 14.42 8.96
C LYS A 573 -21.32 13.26 9.84
N VAL A 574 -22.47 12.65 9.50
CA VAL A 574 -23.03 11.49 10.22
C VAL A 574 -22.49 10.20 9.63
N LEU A 575 -21.82 9.40 10.44
CA LEU A 575 -21.27 8.07 10.12
C LEU A 575 -22.33 7.01 10.46
N LYS A 576 -22.68 6.15 9.50
CA LYS A 576 -23.82 5.23 9.58
C LYS A 576 -23.45 3.77 9.41
N ASP A 577 -22.18 3.47 9.16
CA ASP A 577 -21.66 2.12 8.98
C ASP A 577 -20.47 1.85 9.88
N VAL A 578 -20.26 0.58 10.21
CA VAL A 578 -19.23 0.10 11.14
C VAL A 578 -17.85 0.58 10.71
N GLY A 579 -17.50 0.41 9.44
CA GLY A 579 -16.16 0.73 8.96
C GLY A 579 -15.82 2.22 9.08
N ARG A 580 -16.78 3.13 8.81
CA ARG A 580 -16.55 4.57 8.99
C ARG A 580 -16.46 4.97 10.45
N VAL A 581 -17.26 4.37 11.31
CA VAL A 581 -17.19 4.62 12.76
C VAL A 581 -15.85 4.12 13.29
N ASN A 582 -15.43 2.91 12.92
CA ASN A 582 -14.13 2.37 13.31
C ASN A 582 -12.97 3.21 12.76
N SER A 583 -13.04 3.63 11.49
CA SER A 583 -12.01 4.49 10.89
C SER A 583 -11.88 5.83 11.62
N HIS A 584 -13.01 6.43 12.01
CA HIS A 584 -13.02 7.68 12.77
C HIS A 584 -12.45 7.47 14.18
N LEU A 585 -12.89 6.44 14.90
CA LEU A 585 -12.37 6.09 16.21
C LEU A 585 -10.85 5.83 16.19
N VAL A 586 -10.38 5.10 15.16
CA VAL A 586 -8.95 4.80 14.98
C VAL A 586 -8.14 6.06 14.74
N LEU A 587 -8.66 6.99 13.94
CA LEU A 587 -8.00 8.26 13.69
C LEU A 587 -7.97 9.15 14.94
N GLU A 588 -9.09 9.27 15.66
CA GLU A 588 -9.16 10.12 16.87
C GLU A 588 -8.34 9.56 18.04
N ARG A 589 -8.38 8.23 18.25
CA ARG A 589 -7.78 7.63 19.43
C ARG A 589 -6.34 7.21 19.23
N PHE A 590 -5.98 6.72 18.03
CA PHE A 590 -4.68 6.14 17.76
C PHE A 590 -3.85 6.95 16.75
N GLY A 591 -4.42 8.00 16.15
CA GLY A 591 -3.73 8.86 15.19
C GLY A 591 -3.32 8.18 13.89
N VAL A 592 -3.84 6.98 13.57
CA VAL A 592 -3.48 6.22 12.36
C VAL A 592 -4.67 6.09 11.41
N ASN A 593 -4.39 6.05 10.11
CA ASN A 593 -5.39 5.90 9.05
C ASN A 593 -5.05 4.77 8.06
N SER A 594 -4.18 3.86 8.45
CA SER A 594 -3.70 2.75 7.62
C SER A 594 -3.90 1.41 8.32
N GLN A 595 -3.87 0.33 7.51
CA GLN A 595 -4.03 -1.05 7.97
C GLN A 595 -3.05 -1.98 7.26
N PRO A 596 -2.53 -3.04 7.94
CA PRO A 596 -2.75 -3.35 9.37
C PRO A 596 -1.97 -2.42 10.30
N ASN A 597 -2.55 -2.16 11.49
CA ASN A 597 -1.84 -1.57 12.61
C ASN A 597 -2.26 -2.24 13.91
N TYR A 598 -1.32 -2.45 14.80
CA TYR A 598 -1.51 -3.15 16.05
C TYR A 598 -1.17 -2.26 17.23
N PHE A 599 -2.01 -2.33 18.28
CA PHE A 599 -1.79 -1.62 19.53
C PHE A 599 -2.00 -2.57 20.72
N LEU A 600 -1.27 -2.34 21.78
CA LEU A 600 -1.47 -3.01 23.05
C LEU A 600 -2.05 -2.00 24.06
N LEU A 601 -3.14 -2.38 24.72
CA LEU A 601 -3.74 -1.58 25.78
C LEU A 601 -3.72 -2.38 27.08
N ASP A 602 -3.77 -1.66 28.21
CA ASP A 602 -4.05 -2.29 29.51
C ASP A 602 -5.55 -2.65 29.65
N ALA A 603 -5.92 -3.28 30.75
CA ALA A 603 -7.30 -3.65 31.03
C ALA A 603 -8.25 -2.43 31.21
N GLN A 604 -7.73 -1.23 31.37
CA GLN A 604 -8.47 0.02 31.48
C GLN A 604 -8.55 0.76 30.15
N GLY A 605 -7.92 0.22 29.08
CA GLY A 605 -7.92 0.79 27.77
C GLY A 605 -6.83 1.83 27.51
N LYS A 606 -5.86 2.01 28.41
CA LYS A 606 -4.72 2.90 28.17
C LYS A 606 -3.73 2.23 27.25
N THR A 607 -3.21 2.96 26.25
CA THR A 607 -2.22 2.45 25.30
C THR A 607 -0.89 2.17 26.02
N LEU A 608 -0.41 0.92 25.87
CA LEU A 608 0.89 0.47 26.37
C LEU A 608 1.96 0.52 25.28
N SER A 609 1.59 0.17 24.04
CA SER A 609 2.52 0.14 22.91
C SER A 609 1.77 0.20 21.56
N GLY A 610 2.41 0.72 20.53
CA GLY A 610 1.94 0.86 19.15
C GLY A 610 2.22 2.28 18.63
N PRO A 611 1.97 2.56 17.34
CA PRO A 611 1.50 1.64 16.30
C PRO A 611 2.57 0.65 15.84
N ARG A 612 2.16 -0.58 15.53
CA ARG A 612 2.99 -1.54 14.83
C ARG A 612 2.31 -1.92 13.51
N GLY A 613 2.92 -1.56 12.40
CA GLY A 613 2.42 -1.84 11.06
C GLY A 613 2.77 -3.23 10.54
N TYR A 614 2.57 -3.43 9.23
CA TYR A 614 2.89 -4.66 8.52
C TYR A 614 4.38 -5.03 8.62
N SER A 615 4.65 -6.22 9.17
CA SER A 615 5.98 -6.81 9.25
C SER A 615 5.88 -8.32 9.41
N LEU A 616 6.55 -9.09 8.57
CA LEU A 616 6.56 -10.56 8.62
C LEU A 616 7.60 -11.13 9.58
N ASP A 617 8.30 -10.30 10.32
CA ASP A 617 9.26 -10.71 11.36
C ASP A 617 8.52 -11.17 12.61
N VAL A 618 8.46 -12.51 12.77
CA VAL A 618 7.78 -13.18 13.88
C VAL A 618 8.46 -12.86 15.22
N ASP A 619 9.79 -12.88 15.28
CA ASP A 619 10.50 -12.66 16.54
C ASP A 619 10.37 -11.22 17.03
N ALA A 620 10.36 -10.25 16.10
CA ALA A 620 10.05 -8.87 16.43
C ALA A 620 8.59 -8.70 16.88
N PHE A 621 7.64 -9.45 16.29
CA PHE A 621 6.23 -9.42 16.72
C PHE A 621 6.04 -10.05 18.11
N VAL A 622 6.77 -11.12 18.43
CA VAL A 622 6.79 -11.72 19.78
C VAL A 622 7.30 -10.72 20.82
N LYS A 623 8.40 -10.00 20.51
CA LYS A 623 8.90 -8.94 21.41
C LYS A 623 7.87 -7.83 21.66
N PHE A 624 7.11 -7.46 20.63
CA PHE A 624 6.02 -6.49 20.78
C PHE A 624 4.91 -7.01 21.70
N LEU A 625 4.54 -8.31 21.62
CA LEU A 625 3.53 -8.90 22.48
C LEU A 625 4.02 -9.14 23.93
N ASP A 626 5.32 -9.17 24.16
CA ASP A 626 5.89 -9.38 25.50
C ASP A 626 6.05 -8.06 26.30
N LEU A 627 5.67 -6.90 25.71
CA LEU A 627 5.58 -5.61 26.41
C LEU A 627 4.36 -5.55 27.29
#